data_95f90fec8c09545a41c1d9903d2d38d7
#
_entry.id   95f90fec8c09545a41c1d9903d2d38d7
#
_cell.length_a   1.000
_cell.length_b   1.000
_cell.length_c   1.000
_cell.angle_alpha   90.00
_cell.angle_beta   90.00
_cell.angle_gamma   90.00
#
_symmetry.space_group_name_H-M   'P 1'
#
loop_
_entity.id
_entity.type
_entity.pdbx_description
1 polymer ?
#
loop_
_entity_poly.entity_id
_entity_poly.type
_entity_poly.pdbx_seq_one_letter_code
_entity_poly.pdbx_strand_id
1 'polypeptide(L)'
;QEMYQDNKFKKIMGPLDYQAAMLNLYNENADKKTVALELPTGSGKTLVGLLIGEYRRRKNKEKVLFLCPTNQLVYQVVEQANSKYGLRAIAFCGKQKDYLPKDKSCFLMGEAIGVTTYSSFFALHSFFDDVDILIMDDVHSCEDYIISNWTIQIDSGNIVFLEIAELLKPFISETDYKYLLEDEYIPEVVSWCNMLPMPLIMEKLDEFQTILQQGLEAGTSNYYAYSRISENLQECNIYIANRKLLIRPWIAPTLSFEPFAGAKQRVLMSATLGRSGELERITGIEKICRLPIVNDWDKKGLGRKFFTFPDLSLGEDEQGNVIMALQNLCKKSVFLVPDSQSAEAIRQFYAEHIGNTTVFEAKDIEESKQLFVDAPEATVILANRFDGIDFSDDESRLLFIWNLPKTTNLQERFLITRMGASKLYAERIRTRIIQAVGRCSRNPSDYSIVCVIGDTIQNDLTKQEKIKQFAPELRAEIQFGLENSMDYSNVDDVIEQARDFLDRNDVWQEAEEYIVDLRNGYWNEENKVEKQINDKLQQSAILELNFQYSLWKKDYKAAFDYACNIAVS
;
A
#
# COMPACT_ATOMS: atom_id res chain seq x y z
N GLN A 1 28.52 6.83 -0.68
CA GLN A 1 29.13 5.91 0.28
C GLN A 1 30.17 6.63 1.14
N GLU A 2 31.22 7.20 0.56
CA GLU A 2 32.29 7.94 1.26
C GLU A 2 31.73 9.04 2.19
N MET A 3 30.79 9.84 1.68
CA MET A 3 30.12 10.88 2.46
C MET A 3 29.51 10.35 3.77
N TYR A 4 28.93 9.14 3.75
CA TYR A 4 28.35 8.52 4.94
C TYR A 4 29.43 7.92 5.85
N GLN A 5 30.47 7.35 5.27
CA GLN A 5 31.61 6.82 6.04
C GLN A 5 32.30 7.92 6.85
N ASP A 6 32.42 9.11 6.29
CA ASP A 6 33.02 10.28 6.95
C ASP A 6 32.10 10.98 7.95
N ASN A 7 30.83 10.58 8.02
CA ASN A 7 29.86 11.18 8.94
C ASN A 7 30.15 10.76 10.39
N LYS A 8 30.64 11.70 11.20
CA LYS A 8 30.99 11.51 12.63
C LYS A 8 29.77 11.33 13.54
N PHE A 9 28.59 11.69 13.09
CA PHE A 9 27.35 11.64 13.89
C PHE A 9 26.56 10.35 13.72
N LYS A 10 26.97 9.47 12.78
CA LYS A 10 26.29 8.17 12.59
C LYS A 10 26.57 7.24 13.76
N LYS A 11 25.55 6.50 14.18
CA LYS A 11 25.66 5.43 15.18
C LYS A 11 25.64 4.03 14.55
N ILE A 12 25.15 3.92 13.32
CA ILE A 12 25.07 2.66 12.58
C ILE A 12 26.13 2.65 11.49
N MET A 13 26.92 1.58 11.45
CA MET A 13 27.87 1.33 10.37
C MET A 13 27.10 1.01 9.09
N GLY A 14 27.60 1.43 7.97
CA GLY A 14 26.97 1.18 6.66
C GLY A 14 27.48 2.17 5.63
N PRO A 15 26.94 2.17 4.41
CA PRO A 15 25.91 1.23 3.91
C PRO A 15 26.45 -0.19 3.79
N LEU A 16 25.58 -1.19 3.89
CA LEU A 16 25.90 -2.58 3.60
C LEU A 16 26.21 -2.74 2.09
N ASP A 17 26.89 -3.84 1.72
CA ASP A 17 27.41 -4.03 0.36
C ASP A 17 26.32 -3.86 -0.73
N TYR A 18 25.14 -4.42 -0.51
CA TYR A 18 24.04 -4.30 -1.47
C TYR A 18 23.46 -2.87 -1.51
N GLN A 19 23.43 -2.16 -0.40
CA GLN A 19 23.00 -0.74 -0.36
C GLN A 19 24.02 0.12 -1.10
N ALA A 20 25.31 -0.16 -0.92
CA ALA A 20 26.38 0.50 -1.65
C ALA A 20 26.30 0.22 -3.16
N ALA A 21 26.02 -1.03 -3.55
CA ALA A 21 25.83 -1.40 -4.95
C ALA A 21 24.62 -0.68 -5.56
N MET A 22 23.49 -0.59 -4.85
CA MET A 22 22.32 0.15 -5.29
C MET A 22 22.60 1.66 -5.43
N LEU A 23 23.34 2.25 -4.48
CA LEU A 23 23.76 3.65 -4.56
C LEU A 23 24.68 3.93 -5.76
N ASN A 24 25.56 2.99 -6.11
CA ASN A 24 26.40 3.10 -7.29
C ASN A 24 25.56 3.02 -8.58
N LEU A 25 24.64 2.05 -8.65
CA LEU A 25 23.71 1.91 -9.77
C LEU A 25 22.81 3.15 -9.94
N TYR A 26 22.34 3.72 -8.83
CA TYR A 26 21.63 5.00 -8.85
C TYR A 26 22.51 6.12 -9.40
N ASN A 27 23.77 6.22 -8.97
CA ASN A 27 24.69 7.28 -9.43
C ASN A 27 24.93 7.24 -10.95
N GLU A 28 24.97 6.05 -11.54
CA GLU A 28 25.08 5.85 -12.99
C GLU A 28 23.83 6.32 -13.75
N ASN A 29 22.68 6.40 -13.07
CA ASN A 29 21.39 6.80 -13.61
C ASN A 29 20.86 8.11 -13.02
N ALA A 30 21.72 8.89 -12.35
CA ALA A 30 21.33 10.12 -11.64
C ALA A 30 20.88 11.27 -12.58
N ASP A 31 21.08 11.15 -13.89
CA ASP A 31 20.62 12.05 -14.94
C ASP A 31 19.15 11.80 -15.34
N LYS A 32 18.61 10.63 -15.04
CA LYS A 32 17.22 10.26 -15.37
C LYS A 32 16.23 11.04 -14.52
N LYS A 33 15.18 11.56 -15.15
CA LYS A 33 14.14 12.36 -14.46
C LYS A 33 13.32 11.56 -13.46
N THR A 34 13.12 10.26 -13.72
CA THR A 34 12.43 9.34 -12.79
C THR A 34 13.19 8.03 -12.74
N VAL A 35 13.59 7.65 -11.53
CA VAL A 35 14.33 6.41 -11.24
C VAL A 35 13.55 5.62 -10.20
N ALA A 36 13.35 4.33 -10.43
CA ALA A 36 12.70 3.42 -9.50
C ALA A 36 13.69 2.38 -8.97
N LEU A 37 13.78 2.26 -7.65
CA LEU A 37 14.69 1.38 -6.91
C LEU A 37 13.89 0.23 -6.32
N GLU A 38 14.20 -0.99 -6.74
CA GLU A 38 13.64 -2.19 -6.12
C GLU A 38 14.50 -2.59 -4.93
N LEU A 39 13.95 -2.40 -3.75
CA LEU A 39 14.62 -2.64 -2.48
C LEU A 39 13.73 -3.53 -1.61
N PRO A 40 14.01 -4.83 -1.52
CA PRO A 40 13.21 -5.76 -0.72
C PRO A 40 12.99 -5.28 0.71
N THR A 41 11.92 -5.74 1.33
CA THR A 41 11.61 -5.43 2.73
C THR A 41 12.83 -5.79 3.60
N GLY A 42 13.11 -5.00 4.64
CA GLY A 42 14.29 -5.22 5.49
C GLY A 42 15.64 -4.81 4.90
N SER A 43 15.69 -4.40 3.62
CA SER A 43 16.93 -3.97 2.96
C SER A 43 17.46 -2.59 3.42
N GLY A 44 16.71 -1.88 4.27
CA GLY A 44 17.05 -0.52 4.69
C GLY A 44 16.80 0.52 3.61
N LYS A 45 15.67 0.42 2.90
CA LYS A 45 15.20 1.41 1.91
C LYS A 45 15.37 2.85 2.38
N THR A 46 14.93 3.12 3.59
CA THR A 46 14.99 4.46 4.21
C THR A 46 16.40 5.03 4.20
N LEU A 47 17.42 4.23 4.57
CA LEU A 47 18.82 4.68 4.54
C LEU A 47 19.28 5.00 3.12
N VAL A 48 18.96 4.15 2.15
CA VAL A 48 19.32 4.38 0.73
C VAL A 48 18.72 5.68 0.23
N GLY A 49 17.41 5.89 0.44
CA GLY A 49 16.71 7.13 0.06
C GLY A 49 17.31 8.37 0.75
N LEU A 50 17.53 8.30 2.05
CA LEU A 50 18.15 9.41 2.81
C LEU A 50 19.57 9.72 2.33
N LEU A 51 20.37 8.71 1.97
CA LEU A 51 21.73 8.93 1.44
C LEU A 51 21.72 9.56 0.04
N ILE A 52 20.78 9.17 -0.82
CA ILE A 52 20.55 9.83 -2.12
C ILE A 52 20.19 11.31 -1.89
N GLY A 53 19.21 11.57 -1.02
CA GLY A 53 18.79 12.94 -0.69
C GLY A 53 19.91 13.78 -0.11
N GLU A 54 20.66 13.23 0.84
CA GLU A 54 21.77 13.93 1.48
C GLU A 54 22.90 14.26 0.50
N TYR A 55 23.22 13.32 -0.41
CA TYR A 55 24.20 13.56 -1.46
C TYR A 55 23.77 14.70 -2.39
N ARG A 56 22.53 14.69 -2.86
CA ARG A 56 21.98 15.74 -3.73
C ARG A 56 21.97 17.10 -3.02
N ARG A 57 21.51 17.11 -1.79
CA ARG A 57 21.48 18.31 -0.95
C ARG A 57 22.86 18.93 -0.75
N ARG A 58 23.86 18.12 -0.38
CA ARG A 58 25.23 18.62 -0.15
C ARG A 58 25.93 19.07 -1.41
N LYS A 59 25.79 18.29 -2.49
CA LYS A 59 26.47 18.55 -3.75
C LYS A 59 25.94 19.81 -4.46
N ASN A 60 24.61 19.94 -4.54
CA ASN A 60 23.95 20.92 -5.39
C ASN A 60 23.10 21.95 -4.63
N LYS A 61 22.99 21.86 -3.30
CA LYS A 61 22.06 22.64 -2.47
C LYS A 61 20.59 22.45 -2.86
N GLU A 62 20.25 21.27 -3.39
CA GLU A 62 18.90 20.94 -3.83
C GLU A 62 17.97 20.78 -2.63
N LYS A 63 16.72 21.22 -2.80
CA LYS A 63 15.62 21.01 -1.86
C LYS A 63 15.10 19.59 -2.02
N VAL A 64 15.36 18.76 -1.03
CA VAL A 64 15.01 17.33 -1.03
C VAL A 64 13.81 17.10 -0.13
N LEU A 65 12.77 16.51 -0.68
CA LEU A 65 11.57 16.12 0.03
C LEU A 65 11.39 14.60 -0.02
N PHE A 66 11.29 13.99 1.16
CA PHE A 66 11.03 12.57 1.34
C PHE A 66 9.54 12.37 1.65
N LEU A 67 8.84 11.58 0.84
CA LEU A 67 7.41 11.33 0.96
C LEU A 67 7.14 9.96 1.58
N CYS A 68 6.29 9.94 2.60
CA CYS A 68 5.84 8.73 3.28
C CYS A 68 4.32 8.55 3.15
N PRO A 69 3.79 7.34 3.24
CA PRO A 69 2.35 7.08 3.26
C PRO A 69 1.63 7.71 4.47
N THR A 70 2.20 7.63 5.67
CA THR A 70 1.55 8.05 6.93
C THR A 70 2.42 8.97 7.76
N ASN A 71 1.81 9.77 8.66
CA ASN A 71 2.54 10.62 9.61
C ASN A 71 3.48 9.82 10.50
N GLN A 72 3.10 8.63 10.91
CA GLN A 72 3.93 7.75 11.71
C GLN A 72 5.25 7.41 11.01
N LEU A 73 5.19 7.04 9.72
CA LEU A 73 6.39 6.79 8.93
C LEU A 73 7.24 8.06 8.77
N VAL A 74 6.62 9.24 8.67
CA VAL A 74 7.36 10.52 8.68
C VAL A 74 8.19 10.67 9.95
N TYR A 75 7.58 10.48 11.12
CA TYR A 75 8.31 10.58 12.40
C TYR A 75 9.39 9.51 12.53
N GLN A 76 9.11 8.28 12.10
CA GLN A 76 10.08 7.17 12.12
C GLN A 76 11.30 7.47 11.22
N VAL A 77 11.08 7.99 10.01
CA VAL A 77 12.16 8.36 9.08
C VAL A 77 13.01 9.49 9.67
N VAL A 78 12.39 10.51 10.25
CA VAL A 78 13.10 11.64 10.86
C VAL A 78 13.88 11.20 12.09
N GLU A 79 13.31 10.36 12.94
CA GLU A 79 14.01 9.78 14.09
C GLU A 79 15.24 8.97 13.65
N GLN A 80 15.07 8.07 12.69
CA GLN A 80 16.18 7.28 12.17
C GLN A 80 17.26 8.13 11.53
N ALA A 81 16.87 9.12 10.73
CA ALA A 81 17.81 10.06 10.11
C ALA A 81 18.67 10.77 11.14
N ASN A 82 18.03 11.40 12.14
CA ASN A 82 18.70 12.24 13.12
C ASN A 82 19.44 11.41 14.19
N SER A 83 18.80 10.36 14.74
CA SER A 83 19.33 9.63 15.89
C SER A 83 20.28 8.49 15.52
N LYS A 84 20.03 7.79 14.37
CA LYS A 84 20.82 6.61 13.96
C LYS A 84 21.82 6.92 12.86
N TYR A 85 21.41 7.69 11.86
CA TYR A 85 22.23 7.93 10.66
C TYR A 85 23.05 9.22 10.71
N GLY A 86 22.75 10.11 11.70
CA GLY A 86 23.43 11.40 11.82
C GLY A 86 23.19 12.33 10.63
N LEU A 87 22.03 12.21 9.99
CA LEU A 87 21.59 13.04 8.88
C LEU A 87 20.55 14.04 9.39
N ARG A 88 20.50 15.23 8.79
CA ARG A 88 19.54 16.26 9.21
C ARG A 88 18.24 16.15 8.43
N ALA A 89 17.18 15.68 9.10
CA ALA A 89 15.84 15.61 8.56
C ALA A 89 14.83 16.34 9.45
N ILE A 90 13.78 16.90 8.86
CA ILE A 90 12.73 17.68 9.52
C ILE A 90 11.37 17.11 9.12
N ALA A 91 10.53 16.81 10.12
CA ALA A 91 9.15 16.36 9.90
C ALA A 91 8.24 17.56 9.63
N PHE A 92 7.44 17.47 8.57
CA PHE A 92 6.39 18.41 8.24
C PHE A 92 5.04 17.68 8.26
N CYS A 93 4.46 17.56 9.45
CA CYS A 93 3.16 16.94 9.69
C CYS A 93 2.14 17.97 10.19
N GLY A 94 0.85 17.69 9.97
CA GLY A 94 -0.23 18.57 10.41
C GLY A 94 -0.47 19.75 9.47
N LYS A 95 -0.98 20.85 10.02
CA LYS A 95 -1.35 22.03 9.21
C LYS A 95 -0.12 22.89 8.90
N GLN A 96 0.03 23.35 7.67
CA GLN A 96 1.14 24.19 7.22
C GLN A 96 1.39 25.44 8.08
N LYS A 97 0.34 26.02 8.68
CA LYS A 97 0.47 27.17 9.59
C LYS A 97 1.23 26.85 10.87
N ASP A 98 1.26 25.58 11.26
CA ASP A 98 1.89 25.10 12.50
C ASP A 98 3.37 24.74 12.30
N TYR A 99 3.86 24.74 11.04
CA TYR A 99 5.27 24.50 10.75
C TYR A 99 6.15 25.63 11.29
N LEU A 100 7.19 25.28 12.04
CA LEU A 100 8.10 26.25 12.65
C LEU A 100 8.84 27.08 11.57
N PRO A 101 8.92 28.40 11.70
CA PRO A 101 9.62 29.24 10.71
C PRO A 101 11.09 28.86 10.50
N LYS A 102 11.77 28.40 11.54
CA LYS A 102 13.16 27.91 11.46
C LYS A 102 13.24 26.66 10.56
N ASP A 103 12.30 25.72 10.70
CA ASP A 103 12.29 24.48 9.93
C ASP A 103 11.97 24.74 8.46
N LYS A 104 10.99 25.63 8.20
CA LYS A 104 10.71 26.12 6.85
C LYS A 104 11.95 26.71 6.18
N SER A 105 12.67 27.59 6.89
CA SER A 105 13.90 28.22 6.37
C SER A 105 15.00 27.19 6.10
N CYS A 106 15.22 26.24 7.01
CA CYS A 106 16.21 25.17 6.82
C CYS A 106 15.92 24.32 5.58
N PHE A 107 14.66 23.97 5.37
CA PHE A 107 14.25 23.21 4.17
C PHE A 107 14.45 24.04 2.89
N LEU A 108 13.96 25.27 2.85
CA LEU A 108 14.04 26.14 1.68
C LEU A 108 15.48 26.49 1.29
N MET A 109 16.40 26.52 2.25
CA MET A 109 17.84 26.75 2.00
C MET A 109 18.60 25.46 1.64
N GLY A 110 17.93 24.30 1.55
CA GLY A 110 18.57 23.01 1.31
C GLY A 110 19.51 22.58 2.45
N GLU A 111 19.25 22.99 3.69
CA GLU A 111 20.08 22.65 4.88
C GLU A 111 19.61 21.39 5.59
N ALA A 112 18.40 20.91 5.29
CA ALA A 112 17.82 19.68 5.83
C ALA A 112 16.97 19.00 4.78
N ILE A 113 16.80 17.67 4.92
CA ILE A 113 15.83 16.90 4.15
C ILE A 113 14.45 17.14 4.78
N GLY A 114 13.47 17.62 4.01
CA GLY A 114 12.08 17.66 4.45
C GLY A 114 11.47 16.25 4.36
N VAL A 115 10.66 15.87 5.35
CA VAL A 115 9.92 14.61 5.33
C VAL A 115 8.44 14.92 5.58
N THR A 116 7.56 14.45 4.71
CA THR A 116 6.10 14.68 4.82
C THR A 116 5.31 13.53 4.21
N THR A 117 3.98 13.60 4.27
CA THR A 117 3.12 12.59 3.64
C THR A 117 2.82 12.92 2.18
N TYR A 118 2.45 11.88 1.40
CA TYR A 118 1.93 12.07 0.04
C TYR A 118 0.75 13.05 0.02
N SER A 119 -0.22 12.87 0.91
CA SER A 119 -1.40 13.74 0.99
C SER A 119 -1.04 15.19 1.24
N SER A 120 -0.05 15.48 2.10
CA SER A 120 0.41 16.85 2.37
C SER A 120 1.14 17.46 1.18
N PHE A 121 1.94 16.68 0.46
CA PHE A 121 2.63 17.15 -0.75
C PHE A 121 1.64 17.46 -1.88
N PHE A 122 0.70 16.55 -2.15
CA PHE A 122 -0.29 16.72 -3.22
C PHE A 122 -1.48 17.60 -2.83
N ALA A 123 -1.53 18.19 -1.63
CA ALA A 123 -2.58 19.13 -1.23
C ALA A 123 -2.63 20.35 -2.18
N LEU A 124 -3.83 20.93 -2.35
CA LEU A 124 -4.05 22.06 -3.28
C LEU A 124 -3.17 23.28 -2.97
N HIS A 125 -2.95 23.53 -1.68
CA HIS A 125 -2.11 24.63 -1.18
C HIS A 125 -0.94 24.07 -0.39
N SER A 126 -0.09 23.29 -1.05
CA SER A 126 1.09 22.70 -0.42
C SER A 126 2.14 23.76 -0.10
N PHE A 127 2.89 23.57 0.99
CA PHE A 127 4.09 24.37 1.29
C PHE A 127 5.24 24.06 0.31
N PHE A 128 5.18 22.91 -0.37
CA PHE A 128 6.27 22.34 -1.15
C PHE A 128 6.14 22.67 -2.65
N ASP A 129 5.99 23.96 -2.97
CA ASP A 129 5.77 24.40 -4.36
C ASP A 129 7.01 24.28 -5.24
N ASP A 130 8.20 24.33 -4.66
CA ASP A 130 9.48 24.38 -5.37
C ASP A 130 10.44 23.35 -4.77
N VAL A 131 10.24 22.08 -5.12
CA VAL A 131 11.06 20.95 -4.69
C VAL A 131 11.92 20.47 -5.87
N ASP A 132 13.23 20.29 -5.62
CA ASP A 132 14.14 19.78 -6.64
C ASP A 132 14.10 18.26 -6.75
N ILE A 133 14.15 17.56 -5.61
CA ILE A 133 14.24 16.10 -5.54
C ILE A 133 13.10 15.55 -4.68
N LEU A 134 12.31 14.67 -5.27
CA LEU A 134 11.30 13.90 -4.58
C LEU A 134 11.80 12.47 -4.36
N ILE A 135 11.79 12.01 -3.11
CA ILE A 135 12.04 10.62 -2.75
C ILE A 135 10.71 10.05 -2.26
N MET A 136 10.21 9.06 -2.96
CA MET A 136 8.87 8.49 -2.75
C MET A 136 9.03 7.09 -2.16
N ASP A 137 8.78 6.95 -0.86
CA ASP A 137 8.90 5.67 -0.16
C ASP A 137 7.61 4.86 -0.23
N ASP A 138 7.74 3.55 -0.30
CA ASP A 138 6.65 2.58 -0.44
C ASP A 138 5.62 2.98 -1.51
N VAL A 139 6.11 3.34 -2.69
CA VAL A 139 5.31 3.92 -3.78
C VAL A 139 4.11 3.07 -4.22
N HIS A 140 4.10 1.76 -3.99
CA HIS A 140 2.94 0.90 -4.27
C HIS A 140 1.72 1.24 -3.42
N SER A 141 1.96 1.69 -2.18
CA SER A 141 0.90 2.01 -1.23
C SER A 141 0.37 3.43 -1.40
N CYS A 142 0.96 4.24 -2.29
CA CYS A 142 0.66 5.66 -2.34
C CYS A 142 -0.50 6.05 -3.27
N GLU A 143 -1.07 5.12 -4.04
CA GLU A 143 -2.11 5.45 -5.03
C GLU A 143 -3.29 6.20 -4.42
N ASP A 144 -3.90 5.64 -3.37
CA ASP A 144 -5.06 6.28 -2.75
C ASP A 144 -4.69 7.62 -2.11
N TYR A 145 -3.49 7.76 -1.56
CA TYR A 145 -3.01 9.04 -1.02
C TYR A 145 -2.78 10.10 -2.11
N ILE A 146 -2.36 9.69 -3.31
CA ILE A 146 -2.18 10.60 -4.45
C ILE A 146 -3.54 10.95 -5.05
N ILE A 147 -4.29 9.94 -5.51
CA ILE A 147 -5.50 10.16 -6.30
C ILE A 147 -6.65 10.73 -5.48
N SER A 148 -6.65 10.58 -4.14
CA SER A 148 -7.64 11.21 -3.27
C SER A 148 -7.71 12.74 -3.47
N ASN A 149 -6.60 13.36 -3.88
CA ASN A 149 -6.57 14.78 -4.20
C ASN A 149 -7.34 15.16 -5.49
N TRP A 150 -7.72 14.17 -6.30
CA TRP A 150 -8.57 14.32 -7.50
C TRP A 150 -9.88 13.52 -7.35
N THR A 151 -10.23 13.11 -6.13
CA THR A 151 -11.38 12.24 -5.89
C THR A 151 -12.39 12.90 -4.95
N ILE A 152 -13.64 12.99 -5.39
CA ILE A 152 -14.77 13.36 -4.55
C ILE A 152 -15.46 12.07 -4.13
N GLN A 153 -15.57 11.85 -2.83
CA GLN A 153 -16.29 10.71 -2.26
C GLN A 153 -17.50 11.23 -1.47
N ILE A 154 -18.69 10.79 -1.83
CA ILE A 154 -19.94 11.21 -1.21
C ILE A 154 -20.65 9.99 -0.66
N ASP A 155 -20.82 9.96 0.65
CA ASP A 155 -21.60 8.94 1.35
C ASP A 155 -23.03 9.45 1.60
N SER A 156 -23.97 8.56 1.84
CA SER A 156 -25.39 8.88 2.04
C SER A 156 -25.67 9.84 3.22
N GLY A 157 -24.72 10.02 4.13
CA GLY A 157 -24.81 11.04 5.19
C GLY A 157 -24.53 12.47 4.71
N ASN A 158 -24.05 12.65 3.48
CA ASN A 158 -23.80 13.97 2.91
C ASN A 158 -25.07 14.49 2.22
N ILE A 159 -25.38 15.77 2.42
CA ILE A 159 -26.61 16.40 1.87
C ILE A 159 -26.69 16.31 0.33
N VAL A 160 -25.56 16.40 -0.36
CA VAL A 160 -25.50 16.34 -1.83
C VAL A 160 -25.74 14.94 -2.41
N PHE A 161 -25.71 13.88 -1.57
CA PHE A 161 -25.88 12.51 -2.05
C PHE A 161 -27.22 12.30 -2.74
N LEU A 162 -28.33 12.70 -2.10
CA LEU A 162 -29.66 12.53 -2.64
C LEU A 162 -29.90 13.39 -3.88
N GLU A 163 -29.39 14.63 -3.89
CA GLU A 163 -29.52 15.52 -5.04
C GLU A 163 -28.81 14.93 -6.27
N ILE A 164 -27.61 14.38 -6.08
CA ILE A 164 -26.88 13.71 -7.16
C ILE A 164 -27.59 12.41 -7.57
N ALA A 165 -28.09 11.62 -6.62
CA ALA A 165 -28.80 10.38 -6.93
C ALA A 165 -30.06 10.65 -7.79
N GLU A 166 -30.85 11.69 -7.47
CA GLU A 166 -32.00 12.11 -8.28
C GLU A 166 -31.56 12.60 -9.68
N LEU A 167 -30.49 13.36 -9.77
CA LEU A 167 -29.94 13.80 -11.05
C LEU A 167 -29.52 12.62 -11.92
N LEU A 168 -28.94 11.57 -11.32
CA LEU A 168 -28.46 10.38 -12.04
C LEU A 168 -29.56 9.40 -12.42
N LYS A 169 -30.74 9.48 -11.80
CA LYS A 169 -31.89 8.58 -12.01
C LYS A 169 -32.26 8.31 -13.48
N PRO A 170 -32.30 9.31 -14.37
CA PRO A 170 -32.61 9.08 -15.78
C PRO A 170 -31.54 8.29 -16.55
N PHE A 171 -30.32 8.20 -16.02
CA PHE A 171 -29.14 7.64 -16.68
C PHE A 171 -28.75 6.25 -16.18
N ILE A 172 -29.46 5.73 -15.16
CA ILE A 172 -29.21 4.41 -14.58
C ILE A 172 -30.48 3.57 -14.59
N SER A 173 -30.35 2.25 -14.46
CA SER A 173 -31.50 1.35 -14.39
C SER A 173 -32.29 1.57 -13.08
N GLU A 174 -33.59 1.22 -13.09
CA GLU A 174 -34.41 1.25 -11.86
C GLU A 174 -33.81 0.38 -10.75
N THR A 175 -33.21 -0.74 -11.10
CA THR A 175 -32.52 -1.64 -10.16
C THR A 175 -31.29 -0.96 -9.56
N ASP A 176 -30.45 -0.34 -10.39
CA ASP A 176 -29.27 0.38 -9.92
C ASP A 176 -29.65 1.55 -9.02
N TYR A 177 -30.73 2.28 -9.38
CA TYR A 177 -31.22 3.38 -8.55
C TYR A 177 -31.75 2.89 -7.19
N LYS A 178 -32.47 1.74 -7.16
CA LYS A 178 -32.91 1.11 -5.92
C LYS A 178 -31.72 0.68 -5.07
N TYR A 179 -30.72 0.04 -5.66
CA TYR A 179 -29.51 -0.42 -4.95
C TYR A 179 -28.68 0.75 -4.39
N LEU A 180 -28.62 1.86 -5.13
CA LEU A 180 -27.94 3.08 -4.68
C LEU A 180 -28.52 3.62 -3.38
N LEU A 181 -29.87 3.58 -3.22
CA LEU A 181 -30.57 4.17 -2.09
C LEU A 181 -30.92 3.17 -0.96
N GLU A 182 -30.71 1.87 -1.18
CA GLU A 182 -31.07 0.82 -0.20
C GLU A 182 -30.36 1.04 1.13
N ASP A 183 -31.10 1.06 2.23
CA ASP A 183 -30.59 1.26 3.59
C ASP A 183 -30.58 -0.02 4.43
N GLU A 184 -31.29 -1.07 3.99
CA GLU A 184 -31.21 -2.39 4.60
C GLU A 184 -29.92 -3.11 4.19
N TYR A 185 -29.34 -3.88 5.12
CA TYR A 185 -28.19 -4.71 4.82
C TYR A 185 -28.59 -5.93 4.00
N ILE A 186 -28.36 -5.85 2.70
CA ILE A 186 -28.55 -6.94 1.74
C ILE A 186 -27.18 -7.25 1.10
N PRO A 187 -26.58 -8.44 1.32
CA PRO A 187 -25.22 -8.75 0.84
C PRO A 187 -25.00 -8.48 -0.65
N GLU A 188 -25.98 -8.80 -1.50
CA GLU A 188 -25.93 -8.55 -2.94
C GLU A 188 -25.87 -7.05 -3.26
N VAL A 189 -26.64 -6.24 -2.55
CA VAL A 189 -26.67 -4.78 -2.72
C VAL A 189 -25.40 -4.13 -2.20
N VAL A 190 -24.88 -4.57 -1.05
CA VAL A 190 -23.63 -4.06 -0.49
C VAL A 190 -22.43 -4.38 -1.39
N SER A 191 -22.46 -5.54 -2.05
CA SER A 191 -21.40 -5.93 -3.00
C SER A 191 -21.52 -5.27 -4.37
N TRP A 192 -22.71 -4.73 -4.71
CA TRP A 192 -22.97 -4.10 -6.00
C TRP A 192 -22.18 -2.80 -6.19
N CYS A 193 -21.74 -2.58 -7.43
CA CYS A 193 -21.22 -1.30 -7.90
C CYS A 193 -21.42 -1.17 -9.42
N ASN A 194 -21.45 0.06 -9.89
CA ASN A 194 -21.50 0.38 -11.31
C ASN A 194 -20.72 1.67 -11.61
N MET A 195 -20.52 1.99 -12.88
CA MET A 195 -19.84 3.21 -13.34
C MET A 195 -20.65 3.90 -14.42
N LEU A 196 -20.77 5.23 -14.31
CA LEU A 196 -21.29 6.08 -15.36
C LEU A 196 -20.15 6.96 -15.90
N PRO A 197 -19.84 6.84 -17.20
CA PRO A 197 -18.97 7.82 -17.85
C PRO A 197 -19.66 9.20 -17.84
N MET A 198 -18.92 10.24 -17.45
CA MET A 198 -19.45 11.60 -17.39
C MET A 198 -20.12 12.06 -18.69
N PRO A 199 -19.64 11.69 -19.89
CA PRO A 199 -20.30 12.04 -21.15
C PRO A 199 -21.79 11.65 -21.24
N LEU A 200 -22.25 10.64 -20.49
CA LEU A 200 -23.66 10.25 -20.46
C LEU A 200 -24.56 11.30 -19.79
N ILE A 201 -24.01 12.11 -18.91
CA ILE A 201 -24.76 13.14 -18.17
C ILE A 201 -24.41 14.56 -18.59
N MET A 202 -23.79 14.72 -19.79
CA MET A 202 -23.37 16.05 -20.27
C MET A 202 -24.51 17.08 -20.34
N GLU A 203 -25.73 16.65 -20.63
CA GLU A 203 -26.90 17.53 -20.62
C GLU A 203 -27.21 18.11 -19.24
N LYS A 204 -26.73 17.47 -18.18
CA LYS A 204 -26.93 17.85 -16.79
C LYS A 204 -25.63 18.33 -16.11
N LEU A 205 -24.57 18.55 -16.87
CA LEU A 205 -23.26 18.89 -16.29
C LEU A 205 -23.30 20.18 -15.46
N ASP A 206 -23.97 21.22 -15.94
CA ASP A 206 -24.07 22.49 -15.23
C ASP A 206 -24.86 22.35 -13.91
N GLU A 207 -25.95 21.55 -13.91
CA GLU A 207 -26.71 21.22 -12.72
C GLU A 207 -25.87 20.41 -11.73
N PHE A 208 -25.13 19.41 -12.23
CA PHE A 208 -24.24 18.59 -11.44
C PHE A 208 -23.11 19.42 -10.78
N GLN A 209 -22.49 20.32 -11.54
CA GLN A 209 -21.49 21.26 -11.02
C GLN A 209 -22.07 22.18 -9.95
N THR A 210 -23.28 22.66 -10.15
CA THR A 210 -23.98 23.55 -9.20
C THR A 210 -24.21 22.82 -7.87
N ILE A 211 -24.71 21.57 -7.91
CA ILE A 211 -24.92 20.74 -6.71
C ILE A 211 -23.60 20.57 -5.95
N LEU A 212 -22.52 20.21 -6.63
CA LEU A 212 -21.20 20.02 -5.98
C LEU A 212 -20.67 21.34 -5.40
N GLN A 213 -20.77 22.45 -6.14
CA GLN A 213 -20.24 23.74 -5.71
C GLN A 213 -20.97 24.30 -4.49
N GLN A 214 -22.31 24.10 -4.40
CA GLN A 214 -23.10 24.61 -3.31
C GLN A 214 -23.14 23.70 -2.10
N GLY A 215 -23.06 22.40 -2.31
CA GLY A 215 -23.27 21.43 -1.25
C GLY A 215 -21.98 20.86 -0.62
N LEU A 216 -20.80 21.06 -1.23
CA LEU A 216 -19.54 20.63 -0.61
C LEU A 216 -19.05 21.65 0.41
N GLU A 217 -18.89 21.21 1.65
CA GLU A 217 -18.44 22.05 2.76
C GLU A 217 -17.01 22.54 2.56
N ALA A 218 -16.80 23.84 2.65
CA ALA A 218 -15.49 24.47 2.49
C ALA A 218 -14.50 23.98 3.54
N GLY A 219 -13.28 23.68 3.11
CA GLY A 219 -12.21 23.16 3.97
C GLY A 219 -12.20 21.64 4.13
N THR A 220 -13.15 20.92 3.53
CA THR A 220 -13.14 19.45 3.48
C THR A 220 -12.30 18.92 2.33
N SER A 221 -11.91 17.64 2.40
CA SER A 221 -11.18 16.95 1.33
C SER A 221 -11.96 17.00 0.00
N ASN A 222 -13.27 16.80 0.03
CA ASN A 222 -14.13 16.85 -1.15
C ASN A 222 -14.16 18.25 -1.79
N TYR A 223 -14.17 19.31 -0.99
CA TYR A 223 -14.10 20.69 -1.49
C TYR A 223 -12.79 20.96 -2.23
N TYR A 224 -11.66 20.53 -1.66
CA TYR A 224 -10.35 20.71 -2.30
C TYR A 224 -10.19 19.84 -3.55
N ALA A 225 -10.71 18.61 -3.52
CA ALA A 225 -10.72 17.74 -4.70
C ALA A 225 -11.58 18.34 -5.83
N TYR A 226 -12.79 18.84 -5.50
CA TYR A 226 -13.63 19.52 -6.47
C TYR A 226 -12.94 20.73 -7.08
N SER A 227 -12.32 21.58 -6.26
CA SER A 227 -11.57 22.75 -6.75
C SER A 227 -10.47 22.37 -7.75
N ARG A 228 -9.92 21.18 -7.63
CA ARG A 228 -8.88 20.67 -8.54
C ARG A 228 -9.42 20.08 -9.84
N ILE A 229 -10.58 19.42 -9.80
CA ILE A 229 -11.15 18.74 -10.97
C ILE A 229 -12.27 19.52 -11.65
N SER A 230 -12.74 20.63 -11.09
CA SER A 230 -13.92 21.37 -11.56
C SER A 230 -13.86 21.75 -13.04
N GLU A 231 -12.69 22.17 -13.54
CA GLU A 231 -12.48 22.52 -14.95
C GLU A 231 -12.40 21.31 -15.90
N ASN A 232 -12.16 20.13 -15.32
CA ASN A 232 -12.04 18.85 -16.02
C ASN A 232 -13.01 17.80 -15.47
N LEU A 233 -14.14 18.21 -14.92
CA LEU A 233 -15.13 17.30 -14.33
C LEU A 233 -15.66 16.32 -15.38
N GLN A 234 -15.85 16.78 -16.60
CA GLN A 234 -16.30 15.97 -17.75
C GLN A 234 -15.31 14.84 -18.13
N GLU A 235 -14.05 14.93 -17.68
CA GLU A 235 -12.99 13.94 -17.91
C GLU A 235 -12.90 12.92 -16.75
N CYS A 236 -13.83 12.99 -15.81
CA CYS A 236 -13.95 12.08 -14.68
C CYS A 236 -15.03 11.02 -14.93
N ASN A 237 -14.98 9.95 -14.15
CA ASN A 237 -16.02 8.92 -14.10
C ASN A 237 -16.76 8.99 -12.78
N ILE A 238 -18.05 8.60 -12.79
CA ILE A 238 -18.88 8.48 -11.61
C ILE A 238 -19.01 6.98 -11.29
N TYR A 239 -18.48 6.54 -10.17
CA TYR A 239 -18.70 5.21 -9.65
C TYR A 239 -19.80 5.25 -8.60
N ILE A 240 -20.76 4.36 -8.71
CA ILE A 240 -21.92 4.26 -7.83
C ILE A 240 -21.93 2.90 -7.12
N ALA A 241 -22.27 2.90 -5.85
CA ALA A 241 -22.46 1.70 -5.05
C ALA A 241 -23.51 1.97 -3.97
N ASN A 242 -23.89 0.95 -3.21
CA ASN A 242 -24.85 1.13 -2.12
C ASN A 242 -24.41 2.29 -1.22
N ARG A 243 -25.25 3.34 -1.20
CA ARG A 243 -25.10 4.55 -0.37
C ARG A 243 -23.79 5.33 -0.55
N LYS A 244 -23.10 5.16 -1.70
CA LYS A 244 -21.80 5.78 -1.97
C LYS A 244 -21.68 6.20 -3.43
N LEU A 245 -21.02 7.35 -3.61
CA LEU A 245 -20.62 7.88 -4.92
C LEU A 245 -19.13 8.20 -4.89
N LEU A 246 -18.42 7.92 -5.97
CA LEU A 246 -17.01 8.26 -6.16
C LEU A 246 -16.84 8.92 -7.52
N ILE A 247 -16.32 10.15 -7.55
CA ILE A 247 -16.10 10.92 -8.78
C ILE A 247 -14.60 11.17 -8.90
N ARG A 248 -13.99 10.67 -9.97
CA ARG A 248 -12.53 10.80 -10.17
C ARG A 248 -12.11 10.53 -11.61
N PRO A 249 -10.94 11.03 -12.06
CA PRO A 249 -10.33 10.59 -13.30
C PRO A 249 -9.95 9.10 -13.25
N TRP A 250 -9.76 8.49 -14.40
CA TRP A 250 -9.31 7.10 -14.50
C TRP A 250 -7.96 6.86 -13.80
N ILE A 251 -6.98 7.73 -14.07
CA ILE A 251 -5.66 7.78 -13.47
C ILE A 251 -5.43 9.19 -12.95
N ALA A 252 -4.76 9.36 -11.81
CA ALA A 252 -4.40 10.67 -11.30
C ALA A 252 -3.51 11.43 -12.30
N PRO A 253 -3.93 12.59 -12.80
CA PRO A 253 -3.12 13.38 -13.74
C PRO A 253 -2.02 14.15 -13.00
N THR A 254 -1.11 13.43 -12.33
CA THR A 254 -0.09 13.99 -11.43
C THR A 254 0.82 15.01 -12.10
N LEU A 255 1.09 14.85 -13.39
CA LEU A 255 1.91 15.82 -14.15
C LEU A 255 1.17 17.14 -14.44
N SER A 256 -0.12 17.25 -14.11
CA SER A 256 -0.82 18.54 -14.09
C SER A 256 -0.58 19.32 -12.79
N PHE A 257 0.02 18.69 -11.78
CA PHE A 257 0.42 19.33 -10.54
C PHE A 257 1.87 19.78 -10.63
N GLU A 258 2.08 21.09 -10.77
CA GLU A 258 3.39 21.70 -11.10
C GLU A 258 4.51 21.30 -10.14
N PRO A 259 4.33 21.26 -8.79
CA PRO A 259 5.41 20.84 -7.89
C PRO A 259 5.91 19.43 -8.18
N PHE A 260 5.03 18.53 -8.63
CA PHE A 260 5.42 17.18 -9.02
C PHE A 260 6.03 17.13 -10.42
N ALA A 261 5.42 17.82 -11.39
CA ALA A 261 5.89 17.87 -12.76
C ALA A 261 7.25 18.56 -12.89
N GLY A 262 7.44 19.68 -12.16
CA GLY A 262 8.63 20.52 -12.16
C GLY A 262 9.83 19.95 -11.42
N ALA A 263 9.66 18.98 -10.53
CA ALA A 263 10.76 18.35 -9.81
C ALA A 263 11.86 17.87 -10.78
N LYS A 264 13.12 18.18 -10.46
CA LYS A 264 14.28 17.79 -11.28
C LYS A 264 14.41 16.28 -11.37
N GLN A 265 14.17 15.58 -10.25
CA GLN A 265 14.20 14.14 -10.21
C GLN A 265 13.19 13.58 -9.21
N ARG A 266 12.62 12.42 -9.57
CA ARG A 266 11.79 11.58 -8.71
C ARG A 266 12.48 10.24 -8.50
N VAL A 267 12.69 9.87 -7.25
CA VAL A 267 13.26 8.59 -6.84
C VAL A 267 12.13 7.78 -6.20
N LEU A 268 11.66 6.77 -6.88
CA LEU A 268 10.61 5.88 -6.44
C LEU A 268 11.24 4.69 -5.74
N MET A 269 10.82 4.37 -4.53
CA MET A 269 11.35 3.23 -3.78
C MET A 269 10.22 2.29 -3.39
N SER A 270 10.43 1.01 -3.60
CA SER A 270 9.49 -0.02 -3.16
C SER A 270 10.16 -1.37 -2.98
N ALA A 271 9.49 -2.26 -2.25
CA ALA A 271 9.90 -3.65 -2.10
C ALA A 271 9.77 -4.44 -3.41
N THR A 272 8.80 -4.07 -4.24
CA THR A 272 8.58 -4.60 -5.58
C THR A 272 8.27 -3.43 -6.51
N LEU A 273 8.77 -3.43 -7.72
CA LEU A 273 8.49 -2.34 -8.69
C LEU A 273 7.31 -2.63 -9.61
N GLY A 274 6.80 -3.85 -9.57
CA GLY A 274 5.81 -4.29 -10.52
C GLY A 274 6.32 -4.32 -11.96
N ARG A 275 5.74 -5.19 -12.77
CA ARG A 275 6.09 -5.35 -14.20
C ARG A 275 4.91 -5.13 -15.14
N SER A 276 3.69 -5.02 -14.57
CA SER A 276 2.44 -4.89 -15.31
C SER A 276 1.99 -3.45 -15.60
N GLY A 277 2.87 -2.46 -15.39
CA GLY A 277 2.54 -1.04 -15.55
C GLY A 277 1.84 -0.43 -14.34
N GLU A 278 1.86 -1.12 -13.20
CA GLU A 278 1.24 -0.66 -11.96
C GLU A 278 1.83 0.67 -11.50
N LEU A 279 3.16 0.77 -11.52
CA LEU A 279 3.87 1.98 -11.07
C LEU A 279 3.54 3.19 -11.94
N GLU A 280 3.36 2.98 -13.25
CA GLU A 280 2.92 3.99 -14.20
C GLU A 280 1.52 4.50 -13.84
N ARG A 281 0.57 3.58 -13.58
CA ARG A 281 -0.82 3.94 -13.21
C ARG A 281 -0.89 4.69 -11.88
N ILE A 282 -0.10 4.25 -10.89
CA ILE A 282 -0.06 4.89 -9.56
C ILE A 282 0.51 6.30 -9.65
N THR A 283 1.62 6.46 -10.35
CA THR A 283 2.37 7.74 -10.35
C THR A 283 1.96 8.68 -11.47
N GLY A 284 1.25 8.23 -12.49
CA GLY A 284 0.96 9.02 -13.68
C GLY A 284 2.19 9.29 -14.55
N ILE A 285 3.28 8.52 -14.42
CA ILE A 285 4.55 8.75 -15.12
C ILE A 285 4.78 7.65 -16.16
N GLU A 286 4.92 8.04 -17.44
CA GLU A 286 5.16 7.11 -18.53
C GLU A 286 6.58 6.52 -18.53
N LYS A 287 7.59 7.37 -18.30
CA LYS A 287 9.02 6.99 -18.44
C LYS A 287 9.67 6.83 -17.09
N ILE A 288 9.81 5.59 -16.65
CA ILE A 288 10.42 5.21 -15.37
C ILE A 288 11.64 4.33 -15.64
N CYS A 289 12.82 4.80 -15.22
CA CYS A 289 14.05 3.99 -15.25
C CYS A 289 14.05 3.06 -14.03
N ARG A 290 13.74 1.77 -14.23
CA ARG A 290 13.75 0.76 -13.17
C ARG A 290 15.15 0.20 -12.97
N LEU A 291 15.68 0.30 -11.77
CA LEU A 291 16.95 -0.30 -11.36
C LEU A 291 16.67 -1.66 -10.73
N PRO A 292 17.29 -2.73 -11.23
CA PRO A 292 17.04 -4.07 -10.74
C PRO A 292 17.64 -4.27 -9.33
N ILE A 293 17.18 -5.33 -8.65
CA ILE A 293 17.78 -5.80 -7.41
C ILE A 293 19.26 -6.17 -7.67
N VAL A 294 20.13 -5.77 -6.77
CA VAL A 294 21.58 -5.98 -6.87
C VAL A 294 22.05 -7.10 -5.97
N ASN A 295 23.12 -7.80 -6.38
CA ASN A 295 23.83 -8.79 -5.57
C ASN A 295 22.96 -9.95 -5.07
N ASP A 296 22.00 -10.40 -5.89
CA ASP A 296 21.06 -11.49 -5.52
C ASP A 296 20.39 -11.29 -4.14
N TRP A 297 20.15 -10.04 -3.76
CA TRP A 297 19.56 -9.71 -2.46
C TRP A 297 18.18 -10.31 -2.26
N ASP A 298 17.43 -10.48 -3.35
CA ASP A 298 16.15 -11.16 -3.40
C ASP A 298 16.21 -12.64 -2.97
N LYS A 299 17.40 -13.26 -3.05
CA LYS A 299 17.64 -14.63 -2.61
C LYS A 299 17.96 -14.76 -1.11
N LYS A 300 18.18 -13.64 -0.42
CA LYS A 300 18.38 -13.63 1.03
C LYS A 300 17.04 -13.52 1.71
N GLY A 301 16.59 -14.58 2.39
CA GLY A 301 15.32 -14.60 3.11
C GLY A 301 15.17 -13.43 4.10
N LEU A 302 13.92 -12.97 4.25
CA LEU A 302 13.53 -11.85 5.14
C LEU A 302 13.14 -12.30 6.55
N GLY A 303 13.70 -13.39 7.01
CA GLY A 303 13.25 -14.08 8.22
C GLY A 303 12.23 -15.17 7.89
N ARG A 304 12.20 -16.21 8.69
CA ARG A 304 11.36 -17.38 8.49
C ARG A 304 9.91 -17.11 8.93
N LYS A 305 8.95 -17.48 8.09
CA LYS A 305 7.53 -17.45 8.42
C LYS A 305 6.98 -18.87 8.48
N PHE A 306 6.28 -19.17 9.54
CA PHE A 306 5.47 -20.37 9.65
C PHE A 306 4.01 -20.00 9.38
N PHE A 307 3.52 -20.40 8.21
CA PHE A 307 2.10 -20.24 7.86
C PHE A 307 1.28 -21.36 8.45
N THR A 308 0.13 -21.00 9.02
CA THR A 308 -0.90 -21.95 9.44
C THR A 308 -2.27 -21.50 8.92
N PHE A 309 -3.05 -22.44 8.39
CA PHE A 309 -4.37 -22.24 7.79
C PHE A 309 -5.41 -23.12 8.50
N PRO A 310 -5.80 -22.79 9.73
CA PRO A 310 -6.66 -23.66 10.54
C PRO A 310 -7.98 -24.01 9.86
N ASP A 311 -8.58 -23.09 9.13
CA ASP A 311 -9.86 -23.25 8.46
C ASP A 311 -9.86 -24.34 7.34
N LEU A 312 -8.69 -24.84 6.92
CA LEU A 312 -8.60 -25.89 5.91
C LEU A 312 -9.05 -27.26 6.43
N SER A 313 -8.90 -27.50 7.73
CA SER A 313 -9.18 -28.79 8.38
C SER A 313 -10.05 -28.66 9.62
N LEU A 314 -9.89 -27.58 10.39
CA LEU A 314 -10.74 -27.28 11.55
C LEU A 314 -11.89 -26.38 11.07
N GLY A 315 -13.10 -26.61 11.54
CA GLY A 315 -14.26 -25.79 11.14
C GLY A 315 -14.14 -24.33 11.65
N GLU A 316 -14.98 -23.45 11.10
CA GLU A 316 -15.06 -22.04 11.52
C GLU A 316 -15.34 -21.89 13.02
N ASP A 317 -16.03 -22.83 13.64
CA ASP A 317 -16.33 -22.87 15.08
C ASP A 317 -15.05 -22.95 15.93
N GLU A 318 -13.95 -23.46 15.41
CA GLU A 318 -12.66 -23.58 16.11
C GLU A 318 -11.76 -22.34 15.97
N GLN A 319 -12.10 -21.39 15.12
CA GLN A 319 -11.29 -20.17 14.92
C GLN A 319 -11.01 -19.43 16.23
N GLY A 320 -12.04 -19.25 17.06
CA GLY A 320 -11.90 -18.59 18.36
C GLY A 320 -10.94 -19.33 19.30
N ASN A 321 -11.00 -20.66 19.32
CA ASN A 321 -10.11 -21.51 20.13
C ASN A 321 -8.66 -21.42 19.63
N VAL A 322 -8.43 -21.41 18.32
CA VAL A 322 -7.10 -21.21 17.73
C VAL A 322 -6.52 -19.84 18.09
N ILE A 323 -7.32 -18.76 17.97
CA ILE A 323 -6.89 -17.41 18.33
C ILE A 323 -6.48 -17.36 19.80
N MET A 324 -7.32 -17.87 20.70
CA MET A 324 -7.02 -17.90 22.15
C MET A 324 -5.74 -18.69 22.46
N ALA A 325 -5.59 -19.85 21.84
CA ALA A 325 -4.45 -20.73 22.10
C ALA A 325 -3.13 -20.13 21.60
N LEU A 326 -3.09 -19.58 20.38
CA LEU A 326 -1.92 -18.90 19.83
C LEU A 326 -1.59 -17.61 20.57
N GLN A 327 -2.60 -16.81 20.97
CA GLN A 327 -2.41 -15.62 21.80
C GLN A 327 -1.79 -15.97 23.16
N ASN A 328 -2.26 -17.03 23.79
CA ASN A 328 -1.70 -17.52 25.06
C ASN A 328 -0.26 -18.02 24.91
N LEU A 329 0.08 -18.62 23.77
CA LEU A 329 1.43 -19.08 23.48
C LEU A 329 2.40 -17.91 23.26
N CYS A 330 2.04 -16.95 22.41
CA CYS A 330 2.93 -15.87 21.96
C CYS A 330 2.84 -14.61 22.81
N LYS A 331 1.79 -14.43 23.62
CA LYS A 331 1.52 -13.27 24.48
C LYS A 331 1.26 -11.96 23.74
N LYS A 332 1.89 -11.73 22.60
CA LYS A 332 1.71 -10.55 21.76
C LYS A 332 1.32 -10.96 20.34
N SER A 333 0.37 -10.22 19.76
CA SER A 333 -0.07 -10.48 18.38
C SER A 333 -0.40 -9.19 17.64
N VAL A 334 -0.38 -9.32 16.31
CA VAL A 334 -0.84 -8.30 15.37
C VAL A 334 -2.00 -8.89 14.57
N PHE A 335 -3.14 -8.19 14.52
CA PHE A 335 -4.26 -8.52 13.66
C PHE A 335 -4.33 -7.59 12.47
N LEU A 336 -4.36 -8.14 11.27
CA LEU A 336 -4.72 -7.41 10.05
C LEU A 336 -6.13 -7.80 9.65
N VAL A 337 -7.01 -6.81 9.55
CA VAL A 337 -8.42 -7.00 9.20
C VAL A 337 -8.83 -6.09 8.04
N PRO A 338 -9.85 -6.48 7.23
CA PRO A 338 -10.21 -5.73 6.02
C PRO A 338 -10.87 -4.38 6.29
N ASP A 339 -11.54 -4.21 7.43
CA ASP A 339 -12.36 -3.03 7.73
C ASP A 339 -12.57 -2.82 9.23
N SER A 340 -13.20 -1.69 9.57
CA SER A 340 -13.46 -1.33 10.97
C SER A 340 -14.53 -2.22 11.64
N GLN A 341 -15.43 -2.84 10.88
CA GLN A 341 -16.43 -3.75 11.43
C GLN A 341 -15.77 -5.03 11.90
N SER A 342 -14.86 -5.57 11.09
CA SER A 342 -14.04 -6.73 11.46
C SER A 342 -13.14 -6.42 12.68
N ALA A 343 -12.57 -5.20 12.73
CA ALA A 343 -11.77 -4.77 13.88
C ALA A 343 -12.60 -4.74 15.18
N GLU A 344 -13.82 -4.22 15.10
CA GLU A 344 -14.73 -4.19 16.25
C GLU A 344 -15.13 -5.60 16.71
N ALA A 345 -15.39 -6.51 15.77
CA ALA A 345 -15.69 -7.92 16.11
C ALA A 345 -14.54 -8.61 16.85
N ILE A 346 -13.30 -8.40 16.41
CA ILE A 346 -12.10 -8.92 17.09
C ILE A 346 -11.95 -8.28 18.48
N ARG A 347 -12.17 -6.97 18.60
CA ARG A 347 -12.10 -6.26 19.88
C ARG A 347 -13.10 -6.83 20.89
N GLN A 348 -14.34 -7.08 20.46
CA GLN A 348 -15.37 -7.69 21.29
C GLN A 348 -15.00 -9.12 21.69
N PHE A 349 -14.50 -9.92 20.76
CA PHE A 349 -14.01 -11.27 21.03
C PHE A 349 -12.94 -11.28 22.13
N TYR A 350 -11.95 -10.38 22.07
CA TYR A 350 -10.91 -10.27 23.09
C TYR A 350 -11.49 -9.85 24.46
N ALA A 351 -12.43 -8.92 24.48
CA ALA A 351 -13.06 -8.47 25.71
C ALA A 351 -13.87 -9.60 26.41
N GLU A 352 -14.49 -10.48 25.62
CA GLU A 352 -15.32 -11.57 26.13
C GLU A 352 -14.51 -12.81 26.54
N HIS A 353 -13.43 -13.12 25.81
CA HIS A 353 -12.75 -14.42 25.94
C HIS A 353 -11.29 -14.32 26.41
N ILE A 354 -10.62 -13.16 26.24
CA ILE A 354 -9.19 -12.99 26.55
C ILE A 354 -8.97 -11.74 27.42
N GLY A 355 -9.65 -11.66 28.56
CA GLY A 355 -9.75 -10.46 29.39
C GLY A 355 -8.45 -9.87 29.96
N ASN A 356 -7.30 -10.58 29.89
CA ASN A 356 -6.01 -10.09 30.38
C ASN A 356 -5.14 -9.41 29.31
N THR A 357 -5.53 -9.49 28.03
CA THR A 357 -4.77 -8.94 26.93
C THR A 357 -5.17 -7.49 26.65
N THR A 358 -4.20 -6.58 26.63
CA THR A 358 -4.45 -5.19 26.27
C THR A 358 -4.64 -5.08 24.75
N VAL A 359 -5.78 -4.53 24.33
CA VAL A 359 -6.10 -4.34 22.91
C VAL A 359 -5.78 -2.91 22.49
N PHE A 360 -4.92 -2.76 21.49
CA PHE A 360 -4.54 -1.50 20.86
C PHE A 360 -5.16 -1.40 19.45
N GLU A 361 -5.48 -0.19 19.06
CA GLU A 361 -5.84 0.14 17.69
C GLU A 361 -4.72 0.95 17.01
N ALA A 362 -4.81 1.12 15.70
CA ALA A 362 -3.82 1.87 14.94
C ALA A 362 -3.55 3.28 15.49
N LYS A 363 -4.60 3.97 15.98
CA LYS A 363 -4.50 5.32 16.56
C LYS A 363 -3.68 5.36 17.86
N ASP A 364 -3.73 4.30 18.66
CA ASP A 364 -3.08 4.23 19.98
C ASP A 364 -1.55 4.10 19.86
N ILE A 365 -1.09 3.62 18.70
CA ILE A 365 0.32 3.39 18.40
C ILE A 365 0.83 4.29 17.27
N GLU A 366 0.05 5.29 16.85
CA GLU A 366 0.39 6.15 15.70
C GLU A 366 1.63 7.03 15.97
N GLU A 367 1.77 7.57 17.17
CA GLU A 367 2.94 8.37 17.55
C GLU A 367 4.10 7.50 18.04
N SER A 368 3.80 6.44 18.77
CA SER A 368 4.79 5.50 19.31
C SER A 368 4.16 4.15 19.61
N LYS A 369 4.80 3.06 19.19
CA LYS A 369 4.40 1.69 19.54
C LYS A 369 4.90 1.24 20.92
N GLN A 370 5.56 2.13 21.69
CA GLN A 370 6.21 1.77 22.94
C GLN A 370 5.23 1.19 23.97
N LEU A 371 4.01 1.71 24.02
CA LEU A 371 2.96 1.18 24.92
C LEU A 371 2.63 -0.30 24.63
N PHE A 372 2.58 -0.68 23.34
CA PHE A 372 2.40 -2.07 22.95
C PHE A 372 3.63 -2.92 23.28
N VAL A 373 4.83 -2.40 23.04
CA VAL A 373 6.09 -3.10 23.31
C VAL A 373 6.27 -3.38 24.81
N ASP A 374 5.91 -2.43 25.66
CA ASP A 374 6.05 -2.56 27.12
C ASP A 374 4.95 -3.40 27.77
N ALA A 375 3.82 -3.60 27.09
CA ALA A 375 2.73 -4.42 27.62
C ALA A 375 3.16 -5.90 27.69
N PRO A 376 2.87 -6.62 28.79
CA PRO A 376 3.24 -8.05 28.93
C PRO A 376 2.42 -8.96 28.00
N GLU A 377 1.13 -8.67 27.85
CA GLU A 377 0.21 -9.37 26.95
C GLU A 377 -0.60 -8.32 26.18
N ALA A 378 -0.47 -8.33 24.87
CA ALA A 378 -1.09 -7.33 24.03
C ALA A 378 -1.48 -7.85 22.63
N THR A 379 -2.51 -7.27 22.06
CA THR A 379 -2.80 -7.37 20.64
C THR A 379 -3.01 -5.99 20.03
N VAL A 380 -2.60 -5.81 18.79
CA VAL A 380 -2.92 -4.60 18.03
C VAL A 380 -3.75 -4.95 16.81
N ILE A 381 -4.86 -4.25 16.61
CA ILE A 381 -5.79 -4.47 15.50
C ILE A 381 -5.63 -3.35 14.48
N LEU A 382 -5.26 -3.72 13.25
CA LEU A 382 -4.99 -2.80 12.15
C LEU A 382 -6.04 -3.03 11.04
N ALA A 383 -7.02 -2.15 10.96
CA ALA A 383 -8.07 -2.19 9.94
C ALA A 383 -7.60 -1.49 8.66
N ASN A 384 -7.65 -2.20 7.52
CA ASN A 384 -7.27 -1.68 6.19
C ASN A 384 -5.89 -0.99 6.13
N ARG A 385 -4.96 -1.40 7.02
CA ARG A 385 -3.59 -0.86 7.09
C ARG A 385 -2.58 -2.00 6.90
N PHE A 386 -2.21 -2.26 5.65
CA PHE A 386 -1.22 -3.28 5.29
C PHE A 386 0.18 -2.71 5.20
N ASP A 387 0.31 -1.40 5.09
CA ASP A 387 1.50 -0.58 5.13
C ASP A 387 1.64 0.17 6.47
N GLY A 388 2.83 0.46 6.91
CA GLY A 388 3.11 1.27 8.11
C GLY A 388 3.95 0.55 9.16
N ILE A 389 3.39 0.26 10.33
CA ILE A 389 4.14 -0.19 11.52
C ILE A 389 4.65 -1.61 11.40
N ASP A 390 5.92 -1.81 11.73
CA ASP A 390 6.57 -3.11 11.84
C ASP A 390 6.74 -3.51 13.30
N PHE A 391 6.57 -4.80 13.56
CA PHE A 391 6.72 -5.42 14.88
C PHE A 391 7.77 -6.52 14.79
N SER A 392 9.04 -6.12 14.75
CA SER A 392 10.17 -7.02 14.53
C SER A 392 10.67 -7.64 15.84
N ASP A 393 11.37 -8.75 15.72
CA ASP A 393 11.99 -9.47 16.80
C ASP A 393 10.98 -9.85 17.91
N ASP A 394 11.28 -9.59 19.17
CA ASP A 394 10.45 -9.94 20.32
C ASP A 394 9.24 -9.00 20.53
N GLU A 395 9.05 -8.01 19.65
CA GLU A 395 7.88 -7.12 19.73
C GLU A 395 6.59 -7.88 19.42
N SER A 396 6.59 -8.75 18.39
CA SER A 396 5.51 -9.73 18.14
C SER A 396 5.98 -10.86 17.23
N ARG A 397 5.77 -12.10 17.68
CA ARG A 397 6.05 -13.34 16.91
C ARG A 397 4.78 -13.92 16.26
N LEU A 398 3.64 -13.28 16.40
CA LEU A 398 2.35 -13.76 15.93
C LEU A 398 1.64 -12.69 15.10
N LEU A 399 1.29 -13.07 13.88
CA LEU A 399 0.49 -12.28 12.95
C LEU A 399 -0.76 -13.06 12.59
N PHE A 400 -1.92 -12.49 12.86
CA PHE A 400 -3.18 -12.96 12.32
C PHE A 400 -3.55 -12.14 11.08
N ILE A 401 -3.93 -12.81 10.01
CA ILE A 401 -4.50 -12.18 8.84
C ILE A 401 -5.93 -12.69 8.70
N TRP A 402 -6.88 -11.86 9.11
CA TRP A 402 -8.30 -12.16 8.97
C TRP A 402 -8.85 -11.49 7.73
N ASN A 403 -8.79 -12.19 6.63
CA ASN A 403 -9.10 -11.68 5.32
C ASN A 403 -8.26 -10.43 4.92
N LEU A 404 -8.18 -10.15 3.65
CA LEU A 404 -7.62 -8.90 3.14
C LEU A 404 -8.62 -8.24 2.20
N PRO A 405 -8.77 -6.93 2.21
CA PRO A 405 -9.63 -6.27 1.25
C PRO A 405 -9.11 -6.53 -0.16
N LYS A 406 -9.96 -7.08 -1.01
CA LYS A 406 -9.64 -7.27 -2.43
C LYS A 406 -9.60 -5.94 -3.17
N THR A 407 -10.36 -4.97 -2.67
CA THR A 407 -10.53 -3.65 -3.28
C THR A 407 -10.45 -2.56 -2.22
N THR A 408 -9.78 -1.47 -2.53
CA THR A 408 -9.63 -0.31 -1.63
C THR A 408 -10.64 0.80 -1.94
N ASN A 409 -11.14 0.86 -3.19
CA ASN A 409 -12.09 1.91 -3.62
C ASN A 409 -13.10 1.38 -4.65
N LEU A 410 -14.11 2.18 -4.97
CA LEU A 410 -15.20 1.78 -5.88
C LEU A 410 -14.73 1.56 -7.33
N GLN A 411 -13.73 2.28 -7.80
CA GLN A 411 -13.17 2.07 -9.13
C GLN A 411 -12.53 0.68 -9.23
N GLU A 412 -11.70 0.32 -8.25
CA GLU A 412 -11.06 -1.01 -8.19
C GLU A 412 -12.13 -2.11 -8.09
N ARG A 413 -13.17 -1.90 -7.26
CA ARG A 413 -14.31 -2.83 -7.16
C ARG A 413 -14.99 -3.01 -8.51
N PHE A 414 -15.33 -1.93 -9.20
CA PHE A 414 -15.97 -1.97 -10.52
C PHE A 414 -15.13 -2.75 -11.53
N LEU A 415 -13.83 -2.46 -11.61
CA LEU A 415 -12.92 -3.10 -12.55
C LEU A 415 -12.77 -4.60 -12.31
N ILE A 416 -12.68 -5.02 -11.06
CA ILE A 416 -12.56 -6.45 -10.72
C ILE A 416 -13.88 -7.18 -10.93
N THR A 417 -15.00 -6.62 -10.45
CA THR A 417 -16.28 -7.36 -10.41
C THR A 417 -17.09 -7.26 -11.69
N ARG A 418 -17.02 -6.12 -12.39
CA ARG A 418 -17.81 -5.87 -13.61
C ARG A 418 -17.01 -6.02 -14.89
N MET A 419 -15.74 -5.64 -14.89
CA MET A 419 -14.90 -5.68 -16.07
C MET A 419 -14.00 -6.91 -16.14
N GLY A 420 -13.99 -7.76 -15.10
CA GLY A 420 -13.15 -8.95 -15.05
C GLY A 420 -11.65 -8.66 -15.01
N ALA A 421 -11.24 -7.46 -14.60
CA ALA A 421 -9.85 -7.01 -14.60
C ALA A 421 -9.00 -7.62 -13.46
N SER A 422 -9.33 -8.83 -13.01
CA SER A 422 -8.64 -9.51 -11.91
C SER A 422 -7.14 -9.70 -12.16
N LYS A 423 -6.73 -9.90 -13.42
CA LYS A 423 -5.31 -10.03 -13.79
C LYS A 423 -4.55 -8.71 -13.64
N LEU A 424 -5.18 -7.59 -13.97
CA LEU A 424 -4.63 -6.26 -13.79
C LEU A 424 -4.33 -5.97 -12.32
N TYR A 425 -5.22 -6.40 -11.42
CA TYR A 425 -5.10 -6.16 -9.98
C TYR A 425 -4.39 -7.29 -9.21
N ALA A 426 -4.02 -8.39 -9.87
CA ALA A 426 -3.33 -9.51 -9.24
C ALA A 426 -2.00 -9.08 -8.58
N GLU A 427 -1.26 -8.17 -9.20
CA GLU A 427 -0.01 -7.64 -8.67
C GLU A 427 -0.24 -6.80 -7.41
N ARG A 428 -1.29 -5.99 -7.34
CA ARG A 428 -1.68 -5.24 -6.14
C ARG A 428 -2.03 -6.15 -4.97
N ILE A 429 -2.86 -7.17 -5.24
CA ILE A 429 -3.24 -8.14 -4.21
C ILE A 429 -2.00 -8.86 -3.70
N ARG A 430 -1.12 -9.30 -4.59
CA ARG A 430 0.16 -9.92 -4.23
C ARG A 430 1.03 -9.01 -3.37
N THR A 431 1.18 -7.75 -3.76
CA THR A 431 1.96 -6.75 -3.00
C THR A 431 1.38 -6.53 -1.61
N ARG A 432 0.06 -6.42 -1.48
CA ARG A 432 -0.62 -6.31 -0.17
C ARG A 432 -0.36 -7.54 0.71
N ILE A 433 -0.41 -8.74 0.13
CA ILE A 433 -0.08 -9.97 0.87
C ILE A 433 1.38 -9.94 1.33
N ILE A 434 2.33 -9.61 0.46
CA ILE A 434 3.76 -9.52 0.81
C ILE A 434 3.99 -8.50 1.94
N GLN A 435 3.35 -7.34 1.87
CA GLN A 435 3.41 -6.33 2.92
C GLN A 435 2.80 -6.81 4.22
N ALA A 436 1.62 -7.46 4.16
CA ALA A 436 0.94 -8.01 5.31
C ALA A 436 1.80 -9.04 6.04
N VAL A 437 2.29 -10.06 5.34
CA VAL A 437 3.07 -11.16 5.94
C VAL A 437 4.46 -10.72 6.42
N GLY A 438 4.95 -9.59 5.95
CA GLY A 438 6.23 -9.03 6.37
C GLY A 438 6.19 -8.20 7.66
N ARG A 439 5.05 -8.05 8.34
CA ARG A 439 4.90 -7.17 9.51
C ARG A 439 5.69 -7.59 10.73
N CYS A 440 5.77 -8.89 10.99
CA CYS A 440 6.43 -9.45 12.16
C CYS A 440 7.76 -10.14 11.83
N SER A 441 8.33 -9.93 10.62
CA SER A 441 9.63 -10.47 10.23
C SER A 441 10.33 -9.52 9.27
N ARG A 442 11.41 -8.86 9.73
CA ARG A 442 12.07 -7.76 9.01
C ARG A 442 13.55 -7.97 8.72
N ASN A 443 14.21 -8.89 9.39
CA ASN A 443 15.61 -9.18 9.17
C ASN A 443 15.82 -10.70 8.98
N PRO A 444 16.93 -11.15 8.41
CA PRO A 444 17.18 -12.57 8.11
C PRO A 444 17.18 -13.51 9.33
N SER A 445 17.42 -12.98 10.52
CA SER A 445 17.40 -13.75 11.77
C SER A 445 16.04 -13.73 12.47
N ASP A 446 15.11 -12.94 11.95
CA ASP A 446 13.76 -12.80 12.51
C ASP A 446 12.85 -13.98 12.11
N TYR A 447 11.78 -14.20 12.86
CA TYR A 447 10.81 -15.25 12.55
C TYR A 447 9.45 -14.93 13.16
N SER A 448 8.39 -15.40 12.50
CA SER A 448 7.01 -15.17 12.96
C SER A 448 6.04 -16.24 12.48
N ILE A 449 5.02 -16.51 13.29
CA ILE A 449 3.86 -17.31 12.91
C ILE A 449 2.89 -16.40 12.17
N VAL A 450 2.37 -16.88 11.04
CA VAL A 450 1.35 -16.20 10.24
C VAL A 450 0.10 -17.09 10.20
N CYS A 451 -0.86 -16.79 11.04
CA CYS A 451 -2.15 -17.49 11.07
C CYS A 451 -3.14 -16.81 10.13
N VAL A 452 -3.57 -17.54 9.11
CA VAL A 452 -4.47 -17.06 8.07
C VAL A 452 -5.87 -17.57 8.31
N ILE A 453 -6.82 -16.66 8.50
CA ILE A 453 -8.22 -16.92 8.81
C ILE A 453 -9.12 -16.25 7.77
N GLY A 454 -10.15 -16.96 7.33
CA GLY A 454 -11.19 -16.43 6.44
C GLY A 454 -10.99 -16.77 4.96
N ASP A 455 -12.11 -16.98 4.27
CA ASP A 455 -12.21 -17.55 2.92
C ASP A 455 -11.52 -16.75 1.83
N THR A 456 -11.57 -15.42 1.92
CA THR A 456 -11.10 -14.59 0.80
C THR A 456 -9.59 -14.63 0.66
N ILE A 457 -8.85 -14.58 1.76
CA ILE A 457 -7.39 -14.68 1.73
C ILE A 457 -6.92 -16.11 1.48
N GLN A 458 -7.61 -17.11 2.04
CA GLN A 458 -7.32 -18.49 1.74
C GLN A 458 -7.41 -18.76 0.21
N ASN A 459 -8.45 -18.30 -0.47
CA ASN A 459 -8.57 -18.41 -1.92
C ASN A 459 -7.41 -17.79 -2.70
N ASP A 460 -6.71 -16.81 -2.14
CA ASP A 460 -5.55 -16.19 -2.76
C ASP A 460 -4.24 -16.95 -2.44
N LEU A 461 -4.16 -17.62 -1.29
CA LEU A 461 -2.97 -18.35 -0.83
C LEU A 461 -3.04 -19.88 -1.02
N THR A 462 -4.18 -20.43 -1.44
CA THR A 462 -4.32 -21.89 -1.71
C THR A 462 -4.27 -22.24 -3.20
N LYS A 463 -4.60 -21.29 -4.09
CA LYS A 463 -4.60 -21.56 -5.53
C LYS A 463 -3.17 -21.56 -6.09
N GLN A 464 -2.73 -22.71 -6.59
CA GLN A 464 -1.38 -22.91 -7.14
C GLN A 464 -0.99 -21.87 -8.20
N GLU A 465 -1.92 -21.43 -9.05
CA GLU A 465 -1.67 -20.38 -10.05
C GLU A 465 -1.30 -19.04 -9.43
N LYS A 466 -1.85 -18.73 -8.25
CA LYS A 466 -1.55 -17.50 -7.52
C LYS A 466 -0.28 -17.63 -6.68
N ILE A 467 -0.09 -18.77 -6.02
CA ILE A 467 1.11 -19.06 -5.22
C ILE A 467 2.37 -19.01 -6.08
N LYS A 468 2.32 -19.50 -7.32
CA LYS A 468 3.45 -19.43 -8.26
C LYS A 468 3.95 -18.02 -8.59
N GLN A 469 3.15 -17.00 -8.31
CA GLN A 469 3.52 -15.60 -8.55
C GLN A 469 4.33 -14.99 -7.39
N PHE A 470 4.41 -15.65 -6.24
CA PHE A 470 5.26 -15.20 -5.13
C PHE A 470 6.72 -15.59 -5.36
N ALA A 471 7.61 -14.87 -4.68
CA ALA A 471 9.02 -15.22 -4.65
C ALA A 471 9.21 -16.64 -4.11
N PRO A 472 10.21 -17.40 -4.60
CA PRO A 472 10.43 -18.79 -4.21
C PRO A 472 10.45 -19.06 -2.72
N GLU A 473 11.01 -18.16 -1.91
CA GLU A 473 11.02 -18.27 -0.45
C GLU A 473 9.60 -18.25 0.13
N LEU A 474 8.83 -17.21 -0.16
CA LEU A 474 7.47 -17.06 0.35
C LEU A 474 6.55 -18.18 -0.19
N ARG A 475 6.76 -18.58 -1.45
CA ARG A 475 6.04 -19.70 -2.05
C ARG A 475 6.28 -21.01 -1.31
N ALA A 476 7.54 -21.29 -0.91
CA ALA A 476 7.90 -22.49 -0.15
C ALA A 476 7.29 -22.47 1.27
N GLU A 477 7.35 -21.32 1.95
CA GLU A 477 6.74 -21.12 3.27
C GLU A 477 5.22 -21.35 3.25
N ILE A 478 4.52 -20.77 2.25
CA ILE A 478 3.07 -20.97 2.07
C ILE A 478 2.75 -22.43 1.76
N GLN A 479 3.51 -23.06 0.85
CA GLN A 479 3.28 -24.45 0.46
C GLN A 479 3.44 -25.40 1.66
N PHE A 480 4.51 -25.23 2.45
CA PHE A 480 4.72 -25.98 3.68
C PHE A 480 3.56 -25.80 4.66
N GLY A 481 3.13 -24.55 4.89
CA GLY A 481 2.01 -24.26 5.79
C GLY A 481 0.70 -24.89 5.33
N LEU A 482 0.42 -24.91 4.03
CA LEU A 482 -0.77 -25.57 3.48
C LEU A 482 -0.75 -27.09 3.70
N GLU A 483 0.38 -27.73 3.38
CA GLU A 483 0.53 -29.19 3.54
C GLU A 483 0.28 -29.62 4.99
N ASN A 484 0.89 -28.91 5.94
CA ASN A 484 0.70 -29.23 7.37
C ASN A 484 -0.71 -28.92 7.86
N SER A 485 -1.30 -27.81 7.41
CA SER A 485 -2.63 -27.40 7.90
C SER A 485 -3.78 -28.29 7.43
N MET A 486 -3.58 -29.09 6.38
CA MET A 486 -4.58 -30.07 5.91
C MET A 486 -4.75 -31.26 6.86
N ASP A 487 -3.77 -31.52 7.71
CA ASP A 487 -3.72 -32.70 8.58
C ASP A 487 -4.10 -32.39 10.03
N TYR A 488 -4.47 -31.13 10.38
CA TYR A 488 -4.91 -30.82 11.75
C TYR A 488 -6.20 -31.54 12.10
N SER A 489 -6.21 -32.18 13.24
CA SER A 489 -7.38 -32.86 13.81
C SER A 489 -8.04 -32.05 14.93
N ASN A 490 -7.28 -31.15 15.57
CA ASN A 490 -7.72 -30.31 16.68
C ASN A 490 -6.78 -29.10 16.86
N VAL A 491 -7.12 -28.20 17.80
CA VAL A 491 -6.34 -27.00 18.09
C VAL A 491 -4.96 -27.31 18.65
N ASP A 492 -4.79 -28.43 19.37
CA ASP A 492 -3.51 -28.79 19.97
C ASP A 492 -2.44 -29.08 18.90
N ASP A 493 -2.85 -29.63 17.73
CA ASP A 493 -1.93 -29.87 16.60
C ASP A 493 -1.34 -28.54 16.08
N VAL A 494 -2.17 -27.48 16.01
CA VAL A 494 -1.71 -26.13 15.62
C VAL A 494 -0.71 -25.58 16.63
N ILE A 495 -0.96 -25.78 17.92
CA ILE A 495 -0.12 -25.28 19.01
C ILE A 495 1.19 -26.06 19.10
N GLU A 496 1.18 -27.37 18.89
CA GLU A 496 2.40 -28.19 18.86
C GLU A 496 3.34 -27.71 17.76
N GLN A 497 2.86 -27.57 16.53
CA GLN A 497 3.68 -27.06 15.42
C GLN A 497 4.15 -25.62 15.64
N ALA A 498 3.29 -24.76 16.18
CA ALA A 498 3.66 -23.39 16.53
C ALA A 498 4.77 -23.34 17.57
N ARG A 499 4.75 -24.25 18.56
CA ARG A 499 5.77 -24.37 19.59
C ARG A 499 7.08 -24.88 19.01
N ASP A 500 7.05 -25.93 18.18
CA ASP A 500 8.24 -26.47 17.50
C ASP A 500 8.94 -25.38 16.68
N PHE A 501 8.16 -24.54 16.00
CA PHE A 501 8.66 -23.39 15.27
C PHE A 501 9.31 -22.33 16.17
N LEU A 502 8.65 -21.94 17.28
CA LEU A 502 9.16 -20.90 18.19
C LEU A 502 10.41 -21.38 18.94
N ASP A 503 10.43 -22.65 19.36
CA ASP A 503 11.55 -23.26 20.10
C ASP A 503 12.73 -23.64 19.19
N ARG A 504 12.52 -23.63 17.84
CA ARG A 504 13.54 -24.00 16.85
C ARG A 504 14.17 -25.36 17.13
N ASN A 505 13.37 -26.32 17.59
CA ASN A 505 13.80 -27.65 17.97
C ASN A 505 14.17 -28.53 16.77
N ASP A 506 14.56 -29.79 17.02
CA ASP A 506 15.02 -30.73 15.96
C ASP A 506 13.92 -30.99 14.92
N VAL A 507 12.64 -31.05 15.33
CA VAL A 507 11.50 -31.24 14.41
C VAL A 507 11.41 -30.07 13.46
N TRP A 508 11.57 -28.84 13.96
CA TRP A 508 11.58 -27.66 13.10
C TRP A 508 12.80 -27.60 12.18
N GLN A 509 13.94 -28.12 12.59
CA GLN A 509 15.13 -28.17 11.72
C GLN A 509 14.90 -29.05 10.47
N GLU A 510 14.22 -30.19 10.62
CA GLU A 510 13.81 -31.02 9.48
C GLU A 510 12.82 -30.27 8.56
N ALA A 511 11.85 -29.55 9.15
CA ALA A 511 10.92 -28.69 8.40
C ALA A 511 11.65 -27.58 7.63
N GLU A 512 12.66 -26.96 8.24
CA GLU A 512 13.49 -25.91 7.61
C GLU A 512 14.23 -26.45 6.38
N GLU A 513 14.81 -27.65 6.46
CA GLU A 513 15.47 -28.31 5.33
C GLU A 513 14.49 -28.55 4.19
N TYR A 514 13.30 -29.04 4.48
CA TYR A 514 12.23 -29.25 3.49
C TYR A 514 11.78 -27.93 2.81
N ILE A 515 11.57 -26.85 3.57
CA ILE A 515 11.23 -25.53 3.02
C ILE A 515 12.35 -25.02 2.10
N VAL A 516 13.61 -25.22 2.48
CA VAL A 516 14.77 -24.82 1.66
C VAL A 516 14.82 -25.63 0.35
N ASP A 517 14.50 -26.91 0.38
CA ASP A 517 14.47 -27.75 -0.81
C ASP A 517 13.34 -27.34 -1.76
N LEU A 518 12.14 -27.07 -1.25
CA LEU A 518 11.02 -26.50 -2.02
C LEU A 518 11.44 -25.20 -2.69
N ARG A 519 12.02 -24.27 -1.93
CA ARG A 519 12.50 -22.99 -2.45
C ARG A 519 13.50 -23.17 -3.59
N ASN A 520 14.49 -24.05 -3.40
CA ASN A 520 15.53 -24.30 -4.41
C ASN A 520 14.94 -24.90 -5.69
N GLY A 521 13.90 -25.75 -5.57
CA GLY A 521 13.13 -26.25 -6.71
C GLY A 521 12.47 -25.13 -7.50
N TYR A 522 11.86 -24.16 -6.81
CA TYR A 522 11.13 -23.05 -7.44
C TYR A 522 12.03 -22.01 -8.13
N TRP A 523 13.29 -21.84 -7.71
CA TRP A 523 14.23 -20.93 -8.36
C TRP A 523 14.53 -21.27 -9.83
N ASN A 524 14.31 -22.51 -10.23
CA ASN A 524 14.56 -22.98 -11.58
C ASN A 524 13.34 -22.86 -12.52
N GLU A 525 12.21 -22.40 -12.01
CA GLU A 525 10.98 -22.24 -12.81
C GLU A 525 10.94 -20.87 -13.50
N GLU A 526 11.18 -20.82 -14.82
CA GLU A 526 10.90 -19.61 -15.64
C GLU A 526 9.45 -19.56 -16.08
N ASN A 527 8.74 -18.49 -15.72
CA ASN A 527 7.37 -18.25 -16.18
C ASN A 527 7.33 -17.31 -17.42
N LYS A 528 7.58 -17.89 -18.61
CA LYS A 528 7.59 -17.12 -19.88
C LYS A 528 6.23 -16.51 -20.22
N VAL A 529 5.14 -17.20 -19.87
CA VAL A 529 3.76 -16.74 -20.14
C VAL A 529 3.44 -15.50 -19.29
N GLU A 530 3.80 -15.52 -18.03
CA GLU A 530 3.60 -14.38 -17.12
C GLU A 530 4.37 -13.15 -17.58
N LYS A 531 5.60 -13.31 -18.04
CA LYS A 531 6.39 -12.22 -18.59
C LYS A 531 5.70 -11.56 -19.79
N GLN A 532 5.17 -12.35 -20.72
CA GLN A 532 4.44 -11.82 -21.88
C GLN A 532 3.17 -11.06 -21.48
N ILE A 533 2.44 -11.55 -20.47
CA ILE A 533 1.23 -10.88 -19.95
C ILE A 533 1.64 -9.54 -19.31
N ASN A 534 2.68 -9.52 -18.49
CA ASN A 534 3.15 -8.31 -17.82
C ASN A 534 3.64 -7.26 -18.83
N ASP A 535 4.36 -7.65 -19.89
CA ASP A 535 4.81 -6.75 -20.95
C ASP A 535 3.62 -6.10 -21.68
N LYS A 536 2.56 -6.86 -21.95
CA LYS A 536 1.33 -6.32 -22.54
C LYS A 536 0.58 -5.37 -21.60
N LEU A 537 0.45 -5.72 -20.33
CA LEU A 537 -0.19 -4.87 -19.32
C LEU A 537 0.59 -3.56 -19.13
N GLN A 538 1.91 -3.58 -19.21
CA GLN A 538 2.74 -2.37 -19.16
C GLN A 538 2.53 -1.47 -20.38
N GLN A 539 2.45 -2.06 -21.58
CA GLN A 539 2.13 -1.31 -22.79
C GLN A 539 0.74 -0.68 -22.70
N SER A 540 -0.26 -1.42 -22.21
CA SER A 540 -1.60 -0.91 -21.96
C SER A 540 -1.58 0.26 -20.97
N ALA A 541 -0.80 0.17 -19.88
CA ALA A 541 -0.68 1.25 -18.90
C ALA A 541 -0.18 2.57 -19.54
N ILE A 542 0.78 2.49 -20.44
CA ILE A 542 1.28 3.67 -21.16
C ILE A 542 0.18 4.28 -22.05
N LEU A 543 -0.60 3.45 -22.75
CA LEU A 543 -1.72 3.92 -23.55
C LEU A 543 -2.82 4.56 -22.69
N GLU A 544 -3.14 3.95 -21.54
CA GLU A 544 -4.11 4.47 -20.57
C GLU A 544 -3.68 5.84 -20.00
N LEU A 545 -2.39 6.00 -19.70
CA LEU A 545 -1.84 7.28 -19.26
C LEU A 545 -1.99 8.35 -20.33
N ASN A 546 -1.60 8.05 -21.56
CA ASN A 546 -1.68 8.98 -22.67
C ASN A 546 -3.13 9.33 -23.01
N PHE A 547 -4.05 8.36 -22.91
CA PHE A 547 -5.49 8.60 -22.98
C PHE A 547 -5.95 9.60 -21.93
N GLN A 548 -5.63 9.35 -20.64
CA GLN A 548 -6.03 10.23 -19.54
C GLN A 548 -5.46 11.65 -19.68
N TYR A 549 -4.19 11.80 -20.04
CA TYR A 549 -3.57 13.12 -20.23
C TYR A 549 -4.11 13.85 -21.45
N SER A 550 -4.47 13.15 -22.51
CA SER A 550 -5.12 13.74 -23.68
C SER A 550 -6.52 14.26 -23.33
N LEU A 551 -7.31 13.48 -22.58
CA LEU A 551 -8.58 13.93 -22.03
C LEU A 551 -8.39 15.18 -21.15
N TRP A 552 -7.44 15.12 -20.20
CA TRP A 552 -7.19 16.22 -19.27
C TRP A 552 -6.80 17.54 -19.96
N LYS A 553 -6.17 17.44 -21.11
CA LYS A 553 -5.82 18.57 -21.99
C LYS A 553 -6.93 18.94 -22.99
N LYS A 554 -8.05 18.21 -22.97
CA LYS A 554 -9.18 18.35 -23.90
C LYS A 554 -8.80 18.07 -25.37
N ASP A 555 -7.73 17.28 -25.60
CA ASP A 555 -7.38 16.74 -26.90
C ASP A 555 -8.12 15.43 -27.16
N TYR A 556 -9.41 15.58 -27.48
CA TYR A 556 -10.31 14.43 -27.67
C TYR A 556 -9.95 13.57 -28.88
N LYS A 557 -9.27 14.15 -29.89
CA LYS A 557 -8.79 13.37 -31.03
C LYS A 557 -7.69 12.39 -30.62
N ALA A 558 -6.67 12.90 -29.94
CA ALA A 558 -5.60 12.04 -29.43
C ALA A 558 -6.14 11.01 -28.42
N ALA A 559 -7.06 11.42 -27.53
CA ALA A 559 -7.70 10.51 -26.59
C ALA A 559 -8.44 9.37 -27.33
N PHE A 560 -9.19 9.67 -28.38
CA PHE A 560 -9.87 8.65 -29.19
C PHE A 560 -8.88 7.67 -29.81
N ASP A 561 -7.78 8.15 -30.40
CA ASP A 561 -6.75 7.31 -30.99
C ASP A 561 -6.11 6.37 -29.95
N TYR A 562 -5.84 6.85 -28.73
CA TYR A 562 -5.33 6.02 -27.64
C TYR A 562 -6.37 4.99 -27.17
N ALA A 563 -7.65 5.38 -27.04
CA ALA A 563 -8.71 4.45 -26.67
C ALA A 563 -8.86 3.30 -27.69
N CYS A 564 -8.78 3.60 -28.99
CA CYS A 564 -8.78 2.58 -30.04
C CYS A 564 -7.58 1.62 -29.90
N ASN A 565 -6.39 2.14 -29.60
CA ASN A 565 -5.20 1.32 -29.40
C ASN A 565 -5.30 0.42 -28.14
N ILE A 566 -5.92 0.91 -27.05
CA ILE A 566 -6.19 0.10 -25.84
C ILE A 566 -7.14 -1.06 -26.18
N ALA A 567 -8.16 -0.81 -26.99
CA ALA A 567 -9.17 -1.82 -27.32
C ALA A 567 -8.61 -2.99 -28.17
N VAL A 568 -7.48 -2.83 -28.83
CA VAL A 568 -6.84 -3.84 -29.69
C VAL A 568 -5.56 -4.43 -29.09
N SER A 569 -5.04 -3.89 -27.97
CA SER A 569 -3.86 -4.38 -27.27
C SER A 569 -4.18 -5.52 -26.32
#